data_13271a001b8bfcf51aba4f5fa9e6192e
#
_entry.id   13271a001b8bfcf51aba4f5fa9e6192e
#
_cell.length_a   1.000
_cell.length_b   1.000
_cell.length_c   1.000
_cell.angle_alpha   90.00
_cell.angle_beta   90.00
_cell.angle_gamma   90.00
#
_symmetry.space_group_name_H-M   'P 1'
#
loop_
_entity.id
_entity.type
_entity.pdbx_description
1 polymer ?
#
loop_
_entity_poly.entity_id
_entity_poly.type
_entity_poly.pdbx_seq_one_letter_code
_entity_poly.pdbx_strand_id
1 'polypeptide(L)' 'MGKHHQNLLNNLEELRKLAGLTQQDLSESAEVSRKSINAIENGIYVPSTVLALKIAKTLKCNVEDLFKLP' A
#
# COMPACT_ATOMS: atom_id res chain seq x y z
N MET A 1 22.21 -5.18 8.69
CA MET A 1 21.20 -5.26 9.11
C MET A 1 20.00 -4.38 8.97
N GLY A 2 19.82 -3.30 9.69
CA GLY A 2 18.59 -2.56 9.65
C GLY A 2 18.23 -2.01 8.29
N LYS A 3 19.20 -1.70 7.48
CA LYS A 3 18.92 -1.13 6.16
C LYS A 3 18.15 -2.06 5.24
N HIS A 4 18.12 -3.34 5.53
CA HIS A 4 17.40 -4.30 4.70
C HIS A 4 15.90 -4.31 5.00
N HIS A 5 15.47 -3.63 6.05
CA HIS A 5 14.05 -3.54 6.38
C HIS A 5 13.25 -2.74 5.36
N GLN A 6 13.95 -2.02 4.48
CA GLN A 6 13.27 -1.20 3.50
C GLN A 6 12.83 -1.99 2.26
N ASN A 7 13.29 -3.22 2.13
CA ASN A 7 12.93 -4.04 0.98
C ASN A 7 11.62 -4.77 1.26
N LEU A 8 10.54 -4.11 0.88
CA LEU A 8 9.22 -4.66 1.05
C LEU A 8 8.59 -4.88 -0.34
N LEU A 9 8.15 -6.09 -0.59
CA LEU A 9 7.41 -6.37 -1.81
C LEU A 9 5.97 -5.95 -1.62
N ASN A 10 5.34 -5.41 -2.67
CA ASN A 10 3.94 -5.03 -2.56
C ASN A 10 3.17 -5.33 -3.83
N ASN A 11 1.89 -5.64 -3.66
CA ASN A 11 0.93 -5.86 -4.73
C ASN A 11 -0.12 -4.76 -4.75
N LEU A 12 0.18 -3.60 -4.20
CA LEU A 12 -0.82 -2.56 -4.00
C LEU A 12 -1.44 -2.11 -5.31
N GLU A 13 -0.63 -1.83 -6.32
CA GLU A 13 -1.16 -1.37 -7.59
C GLU A 13 -2.10 -2.40 -8.20
N GLU A 14 -1.72 -3.66 -8.17
CA GLU A 14 -2.52 -4.73 -8.75
C GLU A 14 -3.85 -4.86 -8.04
N LEU A 15 -3.83 -4.92 -6.70
CA LEU A 15 -5.05 -5.08 -5.93
C LEU A 15 -5.95 -3.86 -6.04
N ARG A 16 -5.34 -2.67 -6.13
CA ARG A 16 -6.10 -1.44 -6.31
C ARG A 16 -6.86 -1.47 -7.65
N LYS A 17 -6.17 -1.88 -8.70
CA LYS A 17 -6.79 -1.93 -10.04
C LYS A 17 -7.87 -3.00 -10.10
N LEU A 18 -7.66 -4.13 -9.45
CA LEU A 18 -8.68 -5.17 -9.39
C LEU A 18 -9.92 -4.68 -8.65
N ALA A 19 -9.76 -3.79 -7.69
CA ALA A 19 -10.89 -3.19 -6.98
C ALA A 19 -11.55 -2.07 -7.76
N GLY A 20 -11.01 -1.70 -8.92
CA GLY A 20 -11.58 -0.65 -9.74
C GLY A 20 -11.31 0.76 -9.22
N LEU A 21 -10.25 0.93 -8.43
CA LEU A 21 -9.95 2.22 -7.81
C LEU A 21 -8.76 2.89 -8.47
N THR A 22 -8.84 4.22 -8.62
CA THR A 22 -7.68 5.02 -9.00
C THR A 22 -6.82 5.26 -7.76
N GLN A 23 -5.60 5.77 -7.97
CA GLN A 23 -4.77 6.19 -6.84
C GLN A 23 -5.48 7.25 -6.00
N GLN A 24 -6.19 8.16 -6.66
CA GLN A 24 -6.93 9.21 -5.96
C GLN A 24 -8.06 8.61 -5.13
N ASP A 25 -8.81 7.68 -5.70
CA ASP A 25 -9.89 7.01 -4.97
C ASP A 25 -9.36 6.34 -3.70
N LEU A 26 -8.29 5.60 -3.84
CA LEU A 26 -7.71 4.89 -2.70
C LEU A 26 -7.18 5.87 -1.65
N SER A 27 -6.55 6.96 -2.10
CA SER A 27 -6.00 7.94 -1.18
C SER A 27 -7.11 8.57 -0.32
N GLU A 28 -8.25 8.86 -0.93
CA GLU A 28 -9.37 9.43 -0.20
C GLU A 28 -9.95 8.44 0.80
N SER A 29 -10.12 7.20 0.39
CA SER A 29 -10.68 6.18 1.28
C SER A 29 -9.74 5.83 2.44
N ALA A 30 -8.45 5.81 2.19
CA ALA A 30 -7.46 5.49 3.21
C ALA A 30 -6.99 6.72 3.99
N GLU A 31 -7.51 7.91 3.65
CA GLU A 31 -7.19 9.16 4.32
C GLU A 31 -5.69 9.47 4.28
N VAL A 32 -5.11 9.35 3.10
CA VAL A 32 -3.70 9.61 2.88
C VAL A 32 -3.56 10.33 1.53
N SER A 33 -2.43 10.98 1.30
CA SER A 33 -2.25 11.69 0.04
C SER A 33 -2.06 10.72 -1.12
N ARG A 34 -2.50 11.15 -2.31
CA ARG A 34 -2.27 10.38 -3.52
C ARG A 34 -0.78 10.16 -3.76
N LYS A 35 0.03 11.15 -3.39
CA LYS A 35 1.48 11.08 -3.54
C LYS A 35 2.05 9.91 -2.73
N SER A 36 1.51 9.70 -1.52
CA SER A 36 1.94 8.59 -0.69
C SER A 36 1.55 7.25 -1.30
N ILE A 37 0.35 7.15 -1.85
CA ILE A 37 -0.08 5.91 -2.52
C ILE A 37 0.87 5.61 -3.69
N ASN A 38 1.16 6.62 -4.51
CA ASN A 38 2.07 6.44 -5.63
C ASN A 38 3.45 5.99 -5.18
N ALA A 39 3.97 6.59 -4.11
CA ALA A 39 5.30 6.24 -3.60
C ALA A 39 5.33 4.81 -3.07
N ILE A 40 4.26 4.36 -2.41
CA ILE A 40 4.17 2.99 -1.93
C ILE A 40 4.17 2.01 -3.11
N GLU A 41 3.35 2.29 -4.13
CA GLU A 41 3.26 1.41 -5.29
C GLU A 41 4.60 1.27 -6.01
N ASN A 42 5.39 2.34 -5.99
CA ASN A 42 6.70 2.33 -6.65
C ASN A 42 7.84 1.85 -5.76
N GLY A 43 7.52 1.38 -4.55
CA GLY A 43 8.52 0.83 -3.65
C GLY A 43 9.43 1.88 -3.01
N ILE A 44 9.06 3.16 -3.08
CA ILE A 44 9.87 4.25 -2.54
C ILE A 44 9.55 4.48 -1.06
N TYR A 45 8.31 4.26 -0.67
CA TYR A 45 7.83 4.55 0.67
C TYR A 45 7.25 3.29 1.30
N VAL A 46 7.71 2.95 2.50
CA VAL A 46 7.16 1.85 3.29
C VAL A 46 6.11 2.45 4.22
N PRO A 47 4.85 2.04 4.12
CA PRO A 47 3.80 2.65 4.93
C PRO A 47 3.93 2.29 6.39
N SER A 48 3.41 3.16 7.26
CA SER A 48 3.28 2.84 8.67
C SER A 48 2.30 1.68 8.83
N THR A 49 2.34 1.05 10.00
CA THR A 49 1.39 -0.04 10.31
C THR A 49 -0.05 0.46 10.19
N VAL A 50 -0.33 1.65 10.71
CA VAL A 50 -1.68 2.20 10.64
C VAL A 50 -2.12 2.37 9.20
N LEU A 51 -1.27 2.94 8.36
CA LEU A 51 -1.61 3.15 6.96
C LEU A 51 -1.78 1.83 6.23
N ALA A 52 -0.91 0.87 6.48
CA ALA A 52 -1.03 -0.46 5.86
C ALA A 52 -2.37 -1.10 6.20
N LEU A 53 -2.79 -0.99 7.46
CA LEU A 53 -4.08 -1.54 7.88
C LEU A 53 -5.26 -0.82 7.24
N LYS A 54 -5.17 0.50 7.11
CA LYS A 54 -6.23 1.28 6.45
C LYS A 54 -6.36 0.88 4.98
N ILE A 55 -5.25 0.71 4.29
CA ILE A 55 -5.26 0.31 2.89
C ILE A 55 -5.87 -1.09 2.75
N ALA A 56 -5.45 -2.02 3.59
CA ALA A 56 -5.98 -3.38 3.55
C ALA A 56 -7.48 -3.40 3.79
N LYS A 57 -7.93 -2.61 4.75
CA LYS A 57 -9.36 -2.51 5.04
C LYS A 57 -10.15 -1.96 3.85
N THR A 58 -9.62 -0.92 3.23
CA THR A 58 -10.26 -0.30 2.07
C THR A 58 -10.37 -1.30 0.91
N LEU A 59 -9.34 -2.09 0.70
CA LEU A 59 -9.30 -3.06 -0.38
C LEU A 59 -9.92 -4.41 0.02
N LYS A 60 -10.39 -4.52 1.26
CA LYS A 60 -11.05 -5.72 1.78
C LYS A 60 -10.17 -6.96 1.63
N CYS A 61 -8.90 -6.80 2.00
CA CYS A 61 -7.93 -7.89 1.94
C CYS A 61 -7.07 -7.87 3.20
N ASN A 62 -6.23 -8.88 3.35
CA ASN A 62 -5.29 -8.94 4.46
C ASN A 62 -4.04 -8.14 4.13
N VAL A 63 -3.35 -7.65 5.17
CA VAL A 63 -2.08 -6.93 4.97
C VAL A 63 -1.10 -7.81 4.22
N GLU A 64 -1.08 -9.10 4.51
CA GLU A 64 -0.17 -10.03 3.86
C GLU A 64 -0.45 -10.23 2.38
N ASP A 65 -1.65 -9.88 1.92
CA ASP A 65 -1.95 -9.91 0.49
C ASP A 65 -1.32 -8.71 -0.22
N LEU A 66 -1.12 -7.62 0.52
CA LEU A 66 -0.57 -6.38 -0.02
C LEU A 66 0.95 -6.32 0.08
N PHE A 67 1.48 -6.69 1.23
CA PHE A 67 2.89 -6.48 1.54
C PHE A 67 3.52 -7.79 1.99
N LYS A 68 4.71 -8.07 1.48
CA LYS A 68 5.43 -9.30 1.78
C LYS A 68 6.90 -8.99 1.98
N LEU A 69 7.52 -9.76 2.84
CA LEU A 69 8.96 -9.72 2.97
C LEU A 69 9.58 -10.46 1.78
N PRO A 70 10.73 -9.98 1.31
CA PRO A 70 11.42 -10.64 0.21
C PRO A 70 11.89 -12.04 0.56
#